data_40916a130f20e8b11b92e27a0ae1afbd
#
_entry.id   40916a130f20e8b11b92e27a0ae1afbd
#
_cell.length_a   1.000
_cell.length_b   1.000
_cell.length_c   1.000
_cell.angle_alpha   90.00
_cell.angle_beta   90.00
_cell.angle_gamma   90.00
#
_symmetry.space_group_name_H-M   'P 1'
#
loop_
_entity.id
_entity.type
_entity.pdbx_description
1 polymer ?
#
loop_
_entity_poly.entity_id
_entity_poly.type
_entity_poly.pdbx_seq_one_letter_code
_entity_poly.pdbx_strand_id
1 'polypeptide(L)'
;RDPEMSRGLGDVYKRQSLVWQTYDYYYDLTGAYWGIRKACEPVHIQWSYADNSVKVINTTLKEQKGLTATGKVYNLDGKEMGRYSQSVVLDAAANKDSYCFHLNFTTDNLAFGKKAVASSISTDAGEPSAAIDASDGSRWASEPRDEEWIYVDLGEPTEIASVILNWEAAHAKAYKLLISDDAINWKEIYINEDSKGGVEEIKIKPVRTRYVKMQGLKQATMWGYSLYEFELYGRKKKPTDLTPVHFIKLELNDENGQLLSDNFYWRSNKPGDYKALNNLPKAKLRTTSSLVDSNGKKVIKAKIENVGSSVAFAVHVQAIRSSDGERILPALMNDNYFTLLKGESKDIEIEFDSDLLPDGNYSLSVIPYNK
;
A
#
# COMPACT_ATOMS: atom_id res chain seq x y z
N ARG A 1 -8.09 -17.86 -26.33
CA ARG A 1 -9.19 -17.60 -25.39
C ARG A 1 -9.88 -16.35 -25.86
N ASP A 2 -11.18 -16.44 -26.11
CA ASP A 2 -11.99 -15.31 -26.50
C ASP A 2 -12.05 -14.29 -25.33
N PRO A 3 -11.54 -13.07 -25.47
CA PRO A 3 -11.57 -12.07 -24.40
C PRO A 3 -12.98 -11.67 -23.99
N GLU A 4 -13.98 -11.86 -24.85
CA GLU A 4 -15.36 -11.54 -24.57
C GLU A 4 -16.00 -12.56 -23.62
N MET A 5 -15.60 -13.82 -23.66
CA MET A 5 -16.07 -14.83 -22.73
C MET A 5 -15.55 -14.65 -21.31
N SER A 6 -14.49 -13.89 -21.09
CA SER A 6 -13.95 -13.55 -19.77
C SER A 6 -14.59 -12.31 -19.13
N ARG A 7 -15.53 -11.63 -19.82
CA ARG A 7 -16.11 -10.33 -19.42
C ARG A 7 -17.63 -10.36 -19.19
N GLY A 8 -18.16 -11.40 -18.65
CA GLY A 8 -19.55 -11.43 -18.22
C GLY A 8 -20.55 -12.11 -19.18
N LEU A 9 -20.28 -12.19 -20.49
CA LEU A 9 -21.17 -12.90 -21.41
C LEU A 9 -21.23 -14.42 -21.11
N GLY A 10 -20.12 -15.01 -20.68
CA GLY A 10 -20.08 -16.40 -20.26
C GLY A 10 -20.97 -16.71 -19.04
N ASP A 11 -21.24 -15.72 -18.20
CA ASP A 11 -22.04 -15.84 -16.98
C ASP A 11 -23.53 -15.84 -17.30
N VAL A 12 -23.95 -14.99 -18.22
CA VAL A 12 -25.33 -14.95 -18.72
C VAL A 12 -25.75 -16.30 -19.29
N TYR A 13 -24.86 -16.97 -20.01
CA TYR A 13 -25.13 -18.28 -20.58
C TYR A 13 -25.16 -19.42 -19.58
N LYS A 14 -24.37 -19.35 -18.54
CA LYS A 14 -24.09 -20.50 -17.66
C LYS A 14 -24.52 -20.29 -16.22
N ARG A 15 -25.16 -19.17 -15.89
CA ARG A 15 -25.56 -18.79 -14.52
C ARG A 15 -24.41 -18.92 -13.52
N GLN A 16 -23.20 -18.48 -13.93
CA GLN A 16 -22.02 -18.53 -13.08
C GLN A 16 -21.98 -17.34 -12.15
N SER A 17 -21.70 -17.57 -10.88
CA SER A 17 -21.55 -16.52 -9.86
C SER A 17 -20.11 -16.27 -9.46
N LEU A 18 -19.17 -17.05 -9.92
CA LEU A 18 -17.78 -17.02 -9.45
C LEU A 18 -16.81 -17.45 -10.55
N VAL A 19 -16.32 -16.58 -11.35
CA VAL A 19 -15.03 -16.69 -12.10
C VAL A 19 -14.77 -15.40 -12.85
N TRP A 20 -13.67 -14.70 -12.72
CA TRP A 20 -13.21 -13.58 -13.57
C TRP A 20 -14.18 -12.41 -13.84
N GLN A 21 -15.40 -12.45 -13.24
CA GLN A 21 -16.47 -11.51 -13.55
C GLN A 21 -16.54 -10.37 -12.54
N THR A 22 -17.02 -9.23 -13.02
CA THR A 22 -17.31 -8.06 -12.18
C THR A 22 -18.73 -8.08 -11.65
N TYR A 23 -19.64 -8.90 -12.22
CA TYR A 23 -21.01 -9.11 -11.75
C TYR A 23 -21.44 -10.57 -12.01
N ASP A 24 -22.40 -11.06 -11.23
CA ASP A 24 -22.97 -12.40 -11.38
C ASP A 24 -24.15 -12.42 -12.37
N TYR A 25 -24.72 -13.61 -12.59
CA TYR A 25 -25.89 -13.79 -13.45
C TYR A 25 -27.08 -12.92 -13.04
N TYR A 26 -27.22 -12.58 -11.78
CA TYR A 26 -28.32 -11.78 -11.24
C TYR A 26 -28.03 -10.27 -11.23
N TYR A 27 -26.92 -9.83 -11.84
CA TYR A 27 -26.42 -8.46 -11.84
C TYR A 27 -25.98 -7.95 -10.47
N ASP A 28 -25.64 -8.84 -9.54
CA ASP A 28 -24.98 -8.46 -8.29
C ASP A 28 -23.50 -8.21 -8.55
N LEU A 29 -22.99 -7.09 -8.07
CA LEU A 29 -21.63 -6.63 -8.30
C LEU A 29 -20.69 -7.29 -7.30
N THR A 30 -19.60 -7.88 -7.81
CA THR A 30 -18.59 -8.54 -6.97
C THR A 30 -17.60 -7.55 -6.37
N GLY A 31 -16.82 -7.96 -5.36
CA GLY A 31 -15.73 -7.15 -4.80
C GLY A 31 -14.70 -6.70 -5.84
N ALA A 32 -14.50 -7.49 -6.91
CA ALA A 32 -13.62 -7.12 -8.03
C ALA A 32 -14.09 -5.86 -8.77
N TYR A 33 -15.40 -5.71 -8.99
CA TYR A 33 -15.97 -4.50 -9.58
C TYR A 33 -15.61 -3.25 -8.76
N TRP A 34 -15.77 -3.34 -7.44
CA TRP A 34 -15.53 -2.19 -6.55
C TRP A 34 -14.06 -1.81 -6.51
N GLY A 35 -13.15 -2.79 -6.53
CA GLY A 35 -11.71 -2.52 -6.67
C GLY A 35 -11.35 -1.85 -7.99
N ILE A 36 -11.93 -2.32 -9.12
CA ILE A 36 -11.71 -1.70 -10.43
C ILE A 36 -12.27 -0.28 -10.46
N ARG A 37 -13.47 -0.06 -9.91
CA ARG A 37 -14.08 1.27 -9.84
C ARG A 37 -13.19 2.27 -9.11
N LYS A 38 -12.60 1.87 -7.96
CA LYS A 38 -11.65 2.70 -7.23
C LYS A 38 -10.40 3.01 -8.05
N ALA A 39 -9.84 2.04 -8.74
CA ALA A 39 -8.68 2.23 -9.62
C ALA A 39 -8.96 3.10 -10.86
N CYS A 40 -10.24 3.30 -11.23
CA CYS A 40 -10.67 4.14 -12.35
C CYS A 40 -11.12 5.55 -11.91
N GLU A 41 -11.02 5.92 -10.65
CA GLU A 41 -11.29 7.29 -10.19
C GLU A 41 -10.34 8.26 -10.91
N PRO A 42 -10.81 9.42 -11.44
CA PRO A 42 -9.99 10.34 -12.22
C PRO A 42 -8.79 10.90 -11.46
N VAL A 43 -8.95 11.09 -10.16
CA VAL A 43 -7.87 11.42 -9.22
C VAL A 43 -7.98 10.45 -8.06
N HIS A 44 -6.98 9.60 -7.86
CA HIS A 44 -7.02 8.61 -6.79
C HIS A 44 -5.65 8.39 -6.15
N ILE A 45 -5.67 7.91 -4.91
CA ILE A 45 -4.49 7.51 -4.16
C ILE A 45 -4.39 5.99 -4.15
N GLN A 46 -3.21 5.44 -4.42
CA GLN A 46 -2.99 4.00 -4.41
C GLN A 46 -1.68 3.61 -3.72
N TRP A 47 -1.66 2.41 -3.17
CA TRP A 47 -0.48 1.74 -2.65
C TRP A 47 -0.05 0.62 -3.59
N SER A 48 1.25 0.54 -3.85
CA SER A 48 1.87 -0.52 -4.66
C SER A 48 2.36 -1.65 -3.74
N TYR A 49 1.92 -2.86 -4.02
CA TYR A 49 2.38 -4.05 -3.29
C TYR A 49 3.84 -4.40 -3.62
N ALA A 50 4.32 -4.02 -4.80
CA ALA A 50 5.64 -4.41 -5.28
C ALA A 50 6.77 -3.69 -4.52
N ASP A 51 6.55 -2.42 -4.18
CA ASP A 51 7.58 -1.54 -3.61
C ASP A 51 7.10 -0.75 -2.39
N ASN A 52 5.89 -0.99 -1.89
CA ASN A 52 5.25 -0.26 -0.79
C ASN A 52 5.12 1.26 -1.03
N SER A 53 5.28 1.74 -2.26
CA SER A 53 5.07 3.15 -2.58
C SER A 53 3.60 3.54 -2.52
N VAL A 54 3.33 4.77 -2.12
CA VAL A 54 2.04 5.44 -2.22
C VAL A 54 2.15 6.53 -3.26
N LYS A 55 1.22 6.54 -4.20
CA LYS A 55 1.16 7.51 -5.30
C LYS A 55 -0.23 8.09 -5.46
N VAL A 56 -0.31 9.32 -5.92
CA VAL A 56 -1.53 9.91 -6.47
C VAL A 56 -1.50 9.77 -7.98
N ILE A 57 -2.56 9.22 -8.54
CA ILE A 57 -2.77 9.12 -9.98
C ILE A 57 -3.77 10.21 -10.38
N ASN A 58 -3.36 11.12 -11.24
CA ASN A 58 -4.23 12.15 -11.80
C ASN A 58 -4.35 11.93 -13.31
N THR A 59 -5.48 11.37 -13.75
CA THR A 59 -5.77 11.15 -15.18
C THR A 59 -6.48 12.34 -15.82
N THR A 60 -6.75 13.42 -15.07
CA THR A 60 -7.39 14.63 -15.58
C THR A 60 -6.39 15.50 -16.35
N LEU A 61 -6.91 16.39 -17.18
CA LEU A 61 -6.12 17.39 -17.92
C LEU A 61 -5.77 18.62 -17.08
N LYS A 62 -6.04 18.60 -15.77
CA LYS A 62 -5.78 19.70 -14.86
C LYS A 62 -4.86 19.25 -13.73
N GLU A 63 -3.90 20.09 -13.38
CA GLU A 63 -3.12 19.92 -12.17
C GLU A 63 -4.04 20.03 -10.94
N GLN A 64 -3.81 19.18 -9.94
CA GLN A 64 -4.48 19.24 -8.63
C GLN A 64 -3.48 19.75 -7.62
N LYS A 65 -3.79 20.85 -6.92
CA LYS A 65 -2.86 21.53 -6.01
C LYS A 65 -3.24 21.34 -4.54
N GLY A 66 -2.23 21.44 -3.67
CA GLY A 66 -2.44 21.44 -2.23
C GLY A 66 -3.07 20.16 -1.69
N LEU A 67 -2.90 19.03 -2.37
CA LEU A 67 -3.44 17.74 -1.93
C LEU A 67 -2.72 17.24 -0.68
N THR A 68 -3.46 16.68 0.26
CA THR A 68 -2.91 15.97 1.41
C THR A 68 -3.13 14.48 1.23
N ALA A 69 -2.04 13.74 0.96
CA ALA A 69 -2.01 12.30 0.90
C ALA A 69 -1.63 11.72 2.26
N THR A 70 -2.46 10.83 2.81
CA THR A 70 -2.24 10.19 4.11
C THR A 70 -2.32 8.68 3.96
N GLY A 71 -1.36 7.97 4.54
CA GLY A 71 -1.35 6.52 4.68
C GLY A 71 -1.27 6.14 6.14
N LYS A 72 -2.27 5.41 6.63
CA LYS A 72 -2.34 4.91 8.00
C LYS A 72 -2.30 3.39 8.01
N VAL A 73 -1.54 2.84 8.95
CA VAL A 73 -1.40 1.40 9.13
C VAL A 73 -2.08 0.96 10.41
N TYR A 74 -2.85 -0.14 10.34
CA TYR A 74 -3.62 -0.67 11.48
C TYR A 74 -3.37 -2.16 11.65
N ASN A 75 -3.23 -2.61 12.89
CA ASN A 75 -3.28 -4.02 13.21
C ASN A 75 -4.69 -4.61 13.03
N LEU A 76 -4.82 -5.93 13.08
CA LEU A 76 -6.10 -6.63 12.92
C LEU A 76 -7.15 -6.23 14.00
N ASP A 77 -6.71 -5.77 15.16
CA ASP A 77 -7.58 -5.26 16.22
C ASP A 77 -8.09 -3.82 15.95
N GLY A 78 -7.67 -3.21 14.83
CA GLY A 78 -8.03 -1.84 14.48
C GLY A 78 -7.20 -0.76 15.17
N LYS A 79 -6.14 -1.14 15.91
CA LYS A 79 -5.22 -0.19 16.52
C LYS A 79 -4.31 0.43 15.46
N GLU A 80 -4.29 1.77 15.40
CA GLU A 80 -3.35 2.49 14.53
C GLU A 80 -1.91 2.30 14.99
N MET A 81 -1.05 2.02 14.03
CA MET A 81 0.36 1.81 14.20
C MET A 81 1.11 3.03 13.66
N GLY A 82 1.06 4.14 14.42
CA GLY A 82 1.50 5.47 13.98
C GLY A 82 2.93 5.56 13.46
N ARG A 83 3.85 4.68 13.92
CA ARG A 83 5.22 4.65 13.41
C ARG A 83 5.35 4.20 11.94
N TYR A 84 4.31 3.57 11.39
CA TYR A 84 4.23 3.16 9.99
C TYR A 84 3.36 4.11 9.16
N SER A 85 2.63 5.03 9.84
CA SER A 85 1.73 5.98 9.18
C SER A 85 2.51 7.20 8.69
N GLN A 86 2.13 7.73 7.53
CA GLN A 86 2.77 8.88 6.90
C GLN A 86 1.74 9.82 6.28
N SER A 87 2.12 11.10 6.13
CA SER A 87 1.32 12.10 5.43
C SER A 87 2.23 13.10 4.74
N VAL A 88 1.81 13.56 3.56
CA VAL A 88 2.54 14.57 2.78
C VAL A 88 1.55 15.49 2.06
N VAL A 89 1.94 16.75 1.90
CA VAL A 89 1.25 17.70 1.03
C VAL A 89 1.99 17.76 -0.30
N LEU A 90 1.25 17.65 -1.42
CA LEU A 90 1.83 17.63 -2.76
C LEU A 90 0.89 18.26 -3.80
N ASP A 91 1.45 18.58 -4.94
CA ASP A 91 0.70 18.90 -6.16
C ASP A 91 0.77 17.69 -7.11
N ALA A 92 -0.35 17.32 -7.71
CA ALA A 92 -0.44 16.23 -8.67
C ALA A 92 -0.59 16.78 -10.09
N ALA A 93 0.46 16.67 -10.90
CA ALA A 93 0.47 17.16 -12.27
C ALA A 93 -0.62 16.49 -13.13
N ALA A 94 -1.09 17.22 -14.14
CA ALA A 94 -2.09 16.72 -15.10
C ALA A 94 -1.59 15.48 -15.85
N ASN A 95 -2.44 14.46 -15.95
CA ASN A 95 -2.19 13.21 -16.68
C ASN A 95 -0.87 12.53 -16.29
N LYS A 96 -0.59 12.46 -14.97
CA LYS A 96 0.61 11.83 -14.40
C LYS A 96 0.34 11.15 -13.08
N ASP A 97 1.25 10.23 -12.72
CA ASP A 97 1.42 9.77 -11.34
C ASP A 97 2.35 10.73 -10.58
N SER A 98 2.07 10.91 -9.30
CA SER A 98 2.87 11.71 -8.38
C SER A 98 3.21 10.86 -7.16
N TYR A 99 4.50 10.68 -6.92
CA TYR A 99 5.00 9.96 -5.76
C TYR A 99 4.69 10.74 -4.47
N CYS A 100 4.20 10.03 -3.45
CA CYS A 100 3.95 10.58 -2.12
C CYS A 100 5.02 10.14 -1.12
N PHE A 101 5.04 8.86 -0.80
CA PHE A 101 5.95 8.26 0.18
C PHE A 101 5.96 6.73 0.05
N HIS A 102 6.92 6.08 0.71
CA HIS A 102 6.90 4.63 0.96
C HIS A 102 6.39 4.32 2.37
N LEU A 103 5.56 3.29 2.52
CA LEU A 103 5.19 2.74 3.82
C LEU A 103 6.26 1.73 4.25
N ASN A 104 7.06 2.10 5.25
CA ASN A 104 8.11 1.21 5.76
C ASN A 104 7.54 0.21 6.77
N PHE A 105 7.50 -1.06 6.40
CA PHE A 105 7.10 -2.16 7.28
C PHE A 105 8.28 -2.82 7.97
N THR A 106 9.52 -2.46 7.63
CA THR A 106 10.76 -2.92 8.24
C THR A 106 11.30 -1.86 9.20
N THR A 107 10.76 -1.78 10.41
CA THR A 107 11.09 -0.71 11.38
C THR A 107 12.49 -0.76 11.97
N ASP A 108 13.24 -1.81 11.65
CA ASP A 108 14.59 -2.02 12.19
C ASP A 108 15.70 -1.48 11.28
N ASN A 109 15.39 -1.16 10.00
CA ASN A 109 16.35 -0.56 9.09
C ASN A 109 16.57 0.91 9.45
N LEU A 110 17.72 1.20 10.07
CA LEU A 110 18.10 2.54 10.51
C LEU A 110 18.40 3.49 9.33
N ALA A 111 18.67 2.94 8.14
CA ALA A 111 18.97 3.72 6.94
C ALA A 111 17.70 4.24 6.24
N PHE A 112 16.55 3.58 6.47
CA PHE A 112 15.30 3.93 5.78
C PHE A 112 14.91 5.39 5.97
N GLY A 113 14.63 6.07 4.83
CA GLY A 113 14.21 7.48 4.84
C GLY A 113 15.26 8.47 5.33
N LYS A 114 16.51 8.04 5.48
CA LYS A 114 17.64 8.88 5.80
C LYS A 114 18.22 9.53 4.54
N LYS A 115 19.23 10.36 4.69
CA LYS A 115 19.94 10.95 3.56
C LYS A 115 21.04 10.01 3.09
N ALA A 116 21.04 9.69 1.79
CA ALA A 116 22.16 9.04 1.14
C ALA A 116 22.88 9.98 0.20
N VAL A 117 24.19 9.80 0.07
CA VAL A 117 25.07 10.56 -0.84
C VAL A 117 26.02 9.57 -1.51
N ALA A 118 26.24 9.74 -2.81
CA ALA A 118 27.14 8.90 -3.58
C ALA A 118 28.16 9.72 -4.35
N SER A 119 29.25 9.07 -4.76
CA SER A 119 30.32 9.68 -5.61
C SER A 119 29.84 10.03 -6.99
N SER A 120 28.93 9.20 -7.55
CA SER A 120 28.34 9.40 -8.87
C SER A 120 26.97 8.71 -8.97
N ILE A 121 26.23 9.04 -10.02
CA ILE A 121 24.93 8.45 -10.36
C ILE A 121 24.96 8.12 -11.84
N SER A 122 24.71 6.86 -12.18
CA SER A 122 24.57 6.43 -13.57
C SER A 122 23.28 6.99 -14.18
N THR A 123 23.29 7.30 -15.47
CA THR A 123 22.12 7.86 -16.20
C THR A 123 20.89 6.95 -16.17
N ASP A 124 21.08 5.65 -15.98
CA ASP A 124 20.00 4.65 -15.99
C ASP A 124 19.55 4.21 -14.60
N ALA A 125 19.95 4.94 -13.55
CA ALA A 125 19.66 4.60 -12.17
C ALA A 125 18.97 5.75 -11.42
N GLY A 126 18.38 5.41 -10.27
CA GLY A 126 17.82 6.41 -9.36
C GLY A 126 18.88 7.15 -8.54
N GLU A 127 18.43 8.17 -7.83
CA GLU A 127 19.20 8.90 -6.85
C GLU A 127 19.74 7.98 -5.74
N PRO A 128 20.77 8.37 -4.98
CA PRO A 128 21.29 7.55 -3.87
C PRO A 128 20.24 7.11 -2.84
N SER A 129 19.16 7.89 -2.69
CA SER A 129 18.01 7.54 -1.86
C SER A 129 17.29 6.28 -2.29
N ALA A 130 17.41 5.87 -3.55
CA ALA A 130 16.83 4.62 -4.07
C ALA A 130 17.50 3.35 -3.52
N ALA A 131 18.66 3.48 -2.87
CA ALA A 131 19.31 2.36 -2.18
C ALA A 131 18.93 2.26 -0.68
N ILE A 132 18.01 3.11 -0.19
CA ILE A 132 17.58 3.14 1.21
C ILE A 132 16.06 3.37 1.36
N ASP A 133 15.29 3.03 0.33
CA ASP A 133 13.84 3.30 0.27
C ASP A 133 12.97 2.06 0.58
N ALA A 134 13.60 0.95 0.95
CA ALA A 134 12.97 -0.35 1.23
C ALA A 134 12.21 -0.94 0.04
N SER A 135 12.74 -0.75 -1.17
CA SER A 135 12.13 -1.20 -2.43
C SER A 135 13.12 -1.96 -3.31
N ASP A 136 12.82 -3.22 -3.61
CA ASP A 136 13.58 -3.99 -4.62
C ASP A 136 13.26 -3.54 -6.07
N GLY A 137 12.34 -2.59 -6.25
CA GLY A 137 11.95 -2.05 -7.56
C GLY A 137 12.74 -0.82 -7.98
N SER A 138 13.53 -0.22 -7.08
CA SER A 138 14.40 0.93 -7.29
C SER A 138 15.85 0.55 -6.98
N ARG A 139 16.79 1.33 -7.50
CA ARG A 139 18.22 1.09 -7.22
C ARG A 139 19.05 2.36 -7.42
N TRP A 140 20.13 2.49 -6.68
CA TRP A 140 21.23 3.36 -7.04
C TRP A 140 22.25 2.59 -7.89
N ALA A 141 22.86 3.27 -8.86
CA ALA A 141 24.05 2.75 -9.55
C ALA A 141 25.06 3.87 -9.78
N SER A 142 26.34 3.51 -9.69
CA SER A 142 27.46 4.40 -9.93
C SER A 142 27.85 4.47 -11.41
N GLU A 143 28.70 5.43 -11.76
CA GLU A 143 29.53 5.38 -12.95
C GLU A 143 30.46 4.15 -12.91
N PRO A 144 30.93 3.62 -14.08
CA PRO A 144 31.74 2.41 -14.18
C PRO A 144 33.22 2.64 -13.80
N ARG A 145 33.47 2.88 -12.52
CA ARG A 145 34.80 3.08 -11.94
C ARG A 145 34.95 2.28 -10.64
N ASP A 146 36.18 1.83 -10.33
CA ASP A 146 36.44 0.98 -9.15
C ASP A 146 36.29 1.73 -7.81
N GLU A 147 36.57 3.04 -7.76
CA GLU A 147 36.64 3.81 -6.49
C GLU A 147 35.33 4.54 -6.14
N GLU A 148 34.21 4.12 -6.69
CA GLU A 148 32.91 4.69 -6.41
C GLU A 148 32.39 4.27 -5.03
N TRP A 149 31.54 5.12 -4.43
CA TRP A 149 31.04 4.91 -3.08
C TRP A 149 29.62 5.48 -2.90
N ILE A 150 28.97 4.98 -1.87
CA ILE A 150 27.72 5.52 -1.34
C ILE A 150 27.77 5.52 0.19
N TYR A 151 27.28 6.56 0.86
CA TYR A 151 27.12 6.57 2.31
C TYR A 151 25.71 7.01 2.73
N VAL A 152 25.32 6.56 3.92
CA VAL A 152 24.10 6.94 4.63
C VAL A 152 24.43 7.87 5.77
N ASP A 153 23.74 9.02 5.90
CA ASP A 153 23.74 9.91 7.06
C ASP A 153 22.57 9.57 7.98
N LEU A 154 22.82 8.96 9.12
CA LEU A 154 21.82 8.61 10.12
C LEU A 154 21.22 9.83 10.84
N GLY A 155 21.77 11.03 10.61
CA GLY A 155 21.35 12.28 11.24
C GLY A 155 22.02 12.52 12.60
N GLU A 156 22.19 11.47 13.39
CA GLU A 156 22.88 11.49 14.68
C GLU A 156 23.68 10.21 14.91
N PRO A 157 24.67 10.21 15.81
CA PRO A 157 25.41 9.00 16.13
C PRO A 157 24.48 7.91 16.68
N THR A 158 24.37 6.80 15.94
CA THR A 158 23.48 5.67 16.22
C THR A 158 24.28 4.38 16.30
N GLU A 159 23.90 3.46 17.18
CA GLU A 159 24.56 2.15 17.29
C GLU A 159 24.12 1.25 16.12
N ILE A 160 25.11 0.79 15.34
CA ILE A 160 24.92 -0.22 14.29
C ILE A 160 25.67 -1.51 14.66
N ALA A 161 25.13 -2.66 14.26
CA ALA A 161 25.69 -3.98 14.52
C ALA A 161 25.68 -4.93 13.30
N SER A 162 24.91 -4.59 12.27
CA SER A 162 24.95 -5.27 10.99
C SER A 162 24.58 -4.34 9.84
N VAL A 163 25.05 -4.69 8.65
CA VAL A 163 24.81 -4.03 7.39
C VAL A 163 24.29 -5.08 6.42
N ILE A 164 23.25 -4.77 5.66
CA ILE A 164 22.82 -5.59 4.52
C ILE A 164 23.04 -4.77 3.24
N LEU A 165 23.73 -5.39 2.29
CA LEU A 165 23.86 -4.88 0.93
C LEU A 165 23.09 -5.82 0.00
N ASN A 166 22.01 -5.30 -0.62
CA ASN A 166 21.26 -6.02 -1.64
C ASN A 166 21.74 -5.54 -3.02
N TRP A 167 22.66 -6.29 -3.61
CA TRP A 167 23.28 -5.97 -4.88
C TRP A 167 22.36 -6.32 -6.06
N GLU A 168 22.36 -5.46 -7.05
CA GLU A 168 21.92 -5.77 -8.40
C GLU A 168 23.02 -6.59 -9.13
N ALA A 169 22.85 -6.95 -10.40
CA ALA A 169 23.84 -7.71 -11.15
C ALA A 169 25.21 -7.02 -11.22
N ALA A 170 25.24 -5.68 -11.26
CA ALA A 170 26.46 -4.88 -11.21
C ALA A 170 26.96 -4.71 -9.76
N HIS A 171 27.47 -5.78 -9.17
CA HIS A 171 27.95 -5.79 -7.80
C HIS A 171 29.47 -5.49 -7.68
N ALA A 172 29.90 -5.22 -6.46
CA ALA A 172 31.33 -5.14 -6.16
C ALA A 172 31.95 -6.55 -6.14
N LYS A 173 33.09 -6.73 -6.78
CA LYS A 173 33.98 -7.89 -6.57
C LYS A 173 34.75 -7.77 -5.26
N ALA A 174 35.17 -6.53 -4.94
CA ALA A 174 35.75 -6.20 -3.66
C ALA A 174 35.26 -4.82 -3.19
N TYR A 175 34.99 -4.70 -1.90
CA TYR A 175 34.54 -3.46 -1.27
C TYR A 175 34.92 -3.41 0.20
N LYS A 176 34.77 -2.24 0.81
CA LYS A 176 34.91 -2.05 2.24
C LYS A 176 33.77 -1.22 2.81
N LEU A 177 33.51 -1.42 4.11
CA LEU A 177 32.62 -0.59 4.89
C LEU A 177 33.44 0.33 5.79
N LEU A 178 33.06 1.61 5.81
CA LEU A 178 33.70 2.64 6.60
C LEU A 178 32.64 3.37 7.42
N ILE A 179 33.06 3.91 8.55
CA ILE A 179 32.24 4.74 9.42
C ILE A 179 32.91 6.10 9.64
N SER A 180 32.09 7.10 9.94
CA SER A 180 32.54 8.46 10.27
C SER A 180 31.52 9.17 11.15
N ASP A 181 31.98 10.18 11.90
CA ASP A 181 31.09 11.11 12.62
C ASP A 181 31.02 12.49 11.97
N ASP A 182 31.88 12.79 10.98
CA ASP A 182 31.99 14.06 10.30
C ASP A 182 31.91 14.00 8.74
N ALA A 183 31.78 12.80 8.18
CA ALA A 183 31.82 12.49 6.74
C ALA A 183 33.14 12.88 6.03
N ILE A 184 34.20 13.20 6.78
CA ILE A 184 35.53 13.59 6.27
C ILE A 184 36.54 12.52 6.68
N ASN A 185 36.58 12.18 7.96
CA ASN A 185 37.52 11.21 8.53
C ASN A 185 36.86 9.84 8.61
N TRP A 186 37.29 8.93 7.74
CA TRP A 186 36.70 7.60 7.59
C TRP A 186 37.54 6.51 8.22
N LYS A 187 36.91 5.64 9.01
CA LYS A 187 37.52 4.48 9.64
C LYS A 187 36.94 3.20 9.04
N GLU A 188 37.81 2.33 8.55
CA GLU A 188 37.43 1.02 8.05
C GLU A 188 36.96 0.10 9.22
N ILE A 189 35.85 -0.61 9.00
CA ILE A 189 35.26 -1.55 9.94
C ILE A 189 35.06 -2.95 9.34
N TYR A 190 35.10 -3.07 8.01
CA TYR A 190 34.95 -4.33 7.30
C TYR A 190 35.53 -4.23 5.89
N ILE A 191 36.08 -5.34 5.39
CA ILE A 191 36.51 -5.50 4.00
C ILE A 191 36.06 -6.85 3.47
N ASN A 192 35.59 -6.88 2.23
CA ASN A 192 35.28 -8.08 1.47
C ASN A 192 36.07 -8.05 0.17
N GLU A 193 37.00 -9.00 -0.02
CA GLU A 193 37.89 -9.10 -1.20
C GLU A 193 37.34 -10.06 -2.27
N ASP A 194 36.26 -10.79 -2.00
CA ASP A 194 35.67 -11.76 -2.93
C ASP A 194 34.14 -11.87 -2.78
N SER A 195 33.46 -10.72 -2.91
CA SER A 195 32.01 -10.64 -2.88
C SER A 195 31.40 -11.41 -4.07
N LYS A 196 30.26 -12.04 -3.82
CA LYS A 196 29.50 -12.82 -4.81
C LYS A 196 28.26 -12.07 -5.30
N GLY A 197 27.99 -10.87 -4.78
CA GLY A 197 26.76 -10.14 -5.06
C GLY A 197 25.52 -10.76 -4.40
N GLY A 198 24.34 -10.36 -4.87
CA GLY A 198 23.08 -10.75 -4.24
C GLY A 198 22.90 -10.07 -2.88
N VAL A 199 22.24 -10.74 -1.93
CA VAL A 199 22.01 -10.19 -0.60
C VAL A 199 23.14 -10.64 0.34
N GLU A 200 23.93 -9.68 0.83
CA GLU A 200 25.04 -9.91 1.77
C GLU A 200 24.70 -9.30 3.14
N GLU A 201 24.55 -10.15 4.16
CA GLU A 201 24.40 -9.74 5.57
C GLU A 201 25.77 -9.72 6.26
N ILE A 202 26.26 -8.54 6.60
CA ILE A 202 27.56 -8.30 7.23
C ILE A 202 27.35 -7.99 8.71
N LYS A 203 27.77 -8.89 9.58
CA LYS A 203 27.79 -8.67 11.03
C LYS A 203 29.07 -7.94 11.40
N ILE A 204 28.93 -6.81 12.07
CA ILE A 204 30.06 -5.99 12.53
C ILE A 204 30.11 -5.94 14.07
N LYS A 205 31.28 -5.62 14.63
CA LYS A 205 31.35 -5.27 16.05
C LYS A 205 30.51 -4.01 16.27
N PRO A 206 29.53 -4.05 17.20
CA PRO A 206 28.67 -2.89 17.44
C PRO A 206 29.47 -1.62 17.67
N VAL A 207 29.10 -0.60 16.93
CA VAL A 207 29.77 0.72 16.93
C VAL A 207 28.75 1.83 16.82
N ARG A 208 28.99 2.93 17.50
CA ARG A 208 28.17 4.13 17.42
C ARG A 208 28.81 5.10 16.43
N THR A 209 28.03 5.51 15.42
CA THR A 209 28.50 6.39 14.33
C THR A 209 27.32 7.11 13.67
N ARG A 210 27.57 8.24 13.04
CA ARG A 210 26.57 8.98 12.26
C ARG A 210 26.55 8.55 10.79
N TYR A 211 27.72 8.29 10.19
CA TYR A 211 27.82 7.97 8.77
C TYR A 211 28.33 6.55 8.55
N VAL A 212 27.74 5.85 7.59
CA VAL A 212 28.16 4.52 7.15
C VAL A 212 28.34 4.53 5.65
N LYS A 213 29.52 4.13 5.16
CA LYS A 213 29.87 4.16 3.74
C LYS A 213 30.24 2.77 3.23
N MET A 214 29.70 2.41 2.08
CA MET A 214 30.23 1.37 1.20
C MET A 214 31.19 2.04 0.20
N GLN A 215 32.42 1.57 0.16
CA GLN A 215 33.45 2.01 -0.77
C GLN A 215 33.86 0.84 -1.65
N GLY A 216 33.63 0.96 -2.97
CA GLY A 216 34.13 0.00 -3.93
C GLY A 216 35.65 -0.03 -4.00
N LEU A 217 36.21 -1.20 -4.24
CA LEU A 217 37.62 -1.45 -4.51
C LEU A 217 37.83 -2.07 -5.88
N LYS A 218 36.91 -2.94 -6.29
CA LYS A 218 36.95 -3.60 -7.59
C LYS A 218 35.52 -3.96 -8.05
N GLN A 219 35.19 -3.62 -9.25
CA GLN A 219 33.94 -4.03 -9.90
C GLN A 219 33.94 -5.51 -10.28
N ALA A 220 32.81 -6.19 -10.21
CA ALA A 220 32.59 -7.53 -10.75
C ALA A 220 32.22 -7.51 -12.23
N THR A 221 31.60 -6.41 -12.68
CA THR A 221 31.15 -6.20 -14.05
C THR A 221 31.71 -4.88 -14.61
N MET A 222 31.49 -4.59 -15.87
CA MET A 222 31.90 -3.34 -16.50
C MET A 222 30.93 -2.16 -16.22
N TRP A 223 29.89 -2.33 -15.44
CA TRP A 223 28.80 -1.36 -15.24
C TRP A 223 28.84 -0.60 -13.90
N GLY A 224 29.93 -0.66 -13.16
CA GLY A 224 30.05 -0.01 -11.86
C GLY A 224 29.46 -0.82 -10.71
N TYR A 225 28.85 -0.12 -9.77
CA TYR A 225 28.19 -0.70 -8.61
C TYR A 225 26.70 -0.35 -8.62
N SER A 226 25.85 -1.32 -8.29
CA SER A 226 24.42 -1.09 -8.23
C SER A 226 23.83 -1.79 -7.00
N LEU A 227 23.11 -1.03 -6.17
CA LEU A 227 22.44 -1.49 -4.95
C LEU A 227 20.94 -1.28 -5.07
N TYR A 228 20.16 -2.33 -4.87
CA TYR A 228 18.74 -2.23 -4.56
C TYR A 228 18.55 -1.66 -3.15
N GLU A 229 19.32 -2.19 -2.15
CA GLU A 229 19.20 -1.73 -0.78
C GLU A 229 20.56 -1.71 -0.05
N PHE A 230 20.72 -0.66 0.78
CA PHE A 230 21.77 -0.50 1.76
C PHE A 230 21.14 -0.32 3.15
N GLU A 231 21.01 -1.40 3.88
CA GLU A 231 20.29 -1.42 5.14
C GLU A 231 21.26 -1.45 6.34
N LEU A 232 20.86 -0.78 7.43
CA LEU A 232 21.65 -0.69 8.66
C LEU A 232 20.81 -1.14 9.86
N TYR A 233 21.38 -1.97 10.74
CA TYR A 233 20.69 -2.53 11.88
C TYR A 233 21.48 -2.41 13.18
N GLY A 234 20.79 -2.13 14.29
CA GLY A 234 21.34 -2.17 15.64
C GLY A 234 21.47 -3.61 16.19
N ARG A 235 22.01 -3.75 17.41
CA ARG A 235 22.17 -5.07 18.08
C ARG A 235 20.88 -5.83 18.26
N LYS A 236 19.78 -5.15 18.47
CA LYS A 236 18.47 -5.75 18.69
C LYS A 236 17.59 -5.39 17.51
N LYS A 237 17.24 -6.37 16.69
CA LYS A 237 16.08 -6.24 15.83
C LYS A 237 14.88 -6.05 16.76
N LYS A 238 14.21 -4.91 16.67
CA LYS A 238 12.92 -4.74 17.36
C LYS A 238 11.94 -5.67 16.65
N PRO A 239 11.30 -6.62 17.35
CA PRO A 239 10.26 -7.40 16.71
C PRO A 239 9.22 -6.45 16.15
N THR A 240 8.71 -6.76 14.95
CA THR A 240 7.58 -6.01 14.40
C THR A 240 6.40 -6.13 15.37
N ASP A 241 5.77 -5.00 15.67
CA ASP A 241 4.52 -4.96 16.44
C ASP A 241 3.29 -5.01 15.52
N LEU A 242 3.52 -5.20 14.20
CA LEU A 242 2.45 -5.47 13.25
C LEU A 242 1.96 -6.91 13.40
N THR A 243 0.64 -7.07 13.35
CA THR A 243 0.02 -8.39 13.20
C THR A 243 0.42 -9.03 11.87
N PRO A 244 0.43 -10.39 11.76
CA PRO A 244 0.83 -11.09 10.54
C PRO A 244 0.13 -10.60 9.28
N VAL A 245 -1.15 -10.25 9.39
CA VAL A 245 -1.89 -9.43 8.41
C VAL A 245 -2.25 -8.12 9.09
N HIS A 246 -2.15 -7.02 8.38
CA HIS A 246 -2.44 -5.67 8.86
C HIS A 246 -3.08 -4.86 7.74
N PHE A 247 -3.72 -3.76 8.09
CA PHE A 247 -4.47 -2.93 7.17
C PHE A 247 -3.73 -1.64 6.84
N ILE A 248 -3.93 -1.18 5.61
CA ILE A 248 -3.44 0.10 5.12
C ILE A 248 -4.66 0.89 4.66
N LYS A 249 -4.90 2.05 5.26
CA LYS A 249 -5.93 3.00 4.85
C LYS A 249 -5.26 4.20 4.22
N LEU A 250 -5.61 4.52 2.99
CA LEU A 250 -5.17 5.70 2.28
C LEU A 250 -6.30 6.69 2.16
N GLU A 251 -6.00 7.97 2.33
CA GLU A 251 -6.92 9.08 2.16
C GLU A 251 -6.21 10.20 1.38
N LEU A 252 -6.89 10.75 0.39
CA LEU A 252 -6.46 11.92 -0.37
C LEU A 252 -7.48 13.03 -0.16
N ASN A 253 -7.07 14.12 0.44
CA ASN A 253 -7.91 15.29 0.67
C ASN A 253 -7.45 16.47 -0.19
N ASP A 254 -8.38 17.33 -0.58
CA ASP A 254 -8.07 18.61 -1.22
C ASP A 254 -7.51 19.64 -0.20
N GLU A 255 -7.21 20.84 -0.68
CA GLU A 255 -6.69 21.95 0.13
C GLU A 255 -7.68 22.42 1.23
N ASN A 256 -8.98 22.12 1.09
CA ASN A 256 -10.01 22.43 2.06
C ASN A 256 -10.28 21.29 3.06
N GLY A 257 -9.53 20.18 2.93
CA GLY A 257 -9.71 18.98 3.74
C GLY A 257 -10.88 18.10 3.30
N GLN A 258 -11.46 18.31 2.12
CA GLN A 258 -12.51 17.47 1.56
C GLN A 258 -11.87 16.19 1.00
N LEU A 259 -12.44 15.03 1.34
CA LEU A 259 -12.01 13.74 0.83
C LEU A 259 -12.29 13.62 -0.68
N LEU A 260 -11.25 13.41 -1.47
CA LEU A 260 -11.31 13.19 -2.92
C LEU A 260 -11.27 11.72 -3.29
N SER A 261 -10.43 10.94 -2.60
CA SER A 261 -10.25 9.51 -2.84
C SER A 261 -9.81 8.82 -1.56
N ASP A 262 -10.26 7.60 -1.38
CA ASP A 262 -9.83 6.71 -0.32
C ASP A 262 -9.58 5.31 -0.87
N ASN A 263 -8.66 4.57 -0.24
CA ASN A 263 -8.44 3.16 -0.53
C ASN A 263 -8.13 2.40 0.76
N PHE A 264 -8.54 1.14 0.80
CA PHE A 264 -8.30 0.26 1.94
C PHE A 264 -7.70 -1.06 1.46
N TYR A 265 -6.50 -1.37 1.96
CA TYR A 265 -5.75 -2.57 1.61
C TYR A 265 -5.49 -3.43 2.84
N TRP A 266 -5.16 -4.69 2.60
CA TRP A 266 -4.62 -5.61 3.60
C TRP A 266 -3.32 -6.20 3.09
N ARG A 267 -2.31 -6.17 3.93
CA ARG A 267 -0.97 -6.65 3.65
C ARG A 267 -0.62 -7.78 4.60
N SER A 268 0.06 -8.80 4.09
CA SER A 268 0.64 -9.86 4.90
C SER A 268 2.16 -9.71 4.99
N ASN A 269 2.73 -9.97 6.18
CA ASN A 269 4.19 -10.04 6.37
C ASN A 269 4.81 -11.22 5.59
N LYS A 270 4.00 -12.26 5.31
CA LYS A 270 4.40 -13.40 4.48
C LYS A 270 3.54 -13.40 3.21
N PRO A 271 4.13 -13.14 2.03
CA PRO A 271 3.37 -13.05 0.78
C PRO A 271 2.41 -14.23 0.60
N GLY A 272 1.13 -13.92 0.30
CA GLY A 272 0.08 -14.90 0.06
C GLY A 272 -0.54 -15.56 1.31
N ASP A 273 -0.05 -15.28 2.53
CA ASP A 273 -0.62 -15.84 3.76
C ASP A 273 -1.55 -14.86 4.47
N TYR A 274 -2.84 -14.95 4.16
CA TYR A 274 -3.90 -14.14 4.75
C TYR A 274 -4.74 -14.87 5.80
N LYS A 275 -4.32 -16.04 6.28
CA LYS A 275 -5.09 -16.87 7.23
C LYS A 275 -5.45 -16.14 8.52
N ALA A 276 -4.65 -15.16 8.93
CA ALA A 276 -4.92 -14.37 10.13
C ALA A 276 -6.24 -13.58 10.04
N LEU A 277 -6.76 -13.28 8.83
CA LEU A 277 -8.08 -12.64 8.67
C LEU A 277 -9.22 -13.51 9.20
N ASN A 278 -9.09 -14.83 9.21
CA ASN A 278 -10.10 -15.75 9.77
C ASN A 278 -10.24 -15.62 11.29
N ASN A 279 -9.29 -14.99 11.95
CA ASN A 279 -9.28 -14.76 13.40
C ASN A 279 -9.73 -13.35 13.79
N LEU A 280 -10.24 -12.56 12.83
CA LEU A 280 -10.80 -11.25 13.13
C LEU A 280 -11.95 -11.41 14.15
N PRO A 281 -11.97 -10.61 15.23
CA PRO A 281 -13.10 -10.61 16.15
C PRO A 281 -14.38 -10.18 15.43
N LYS A 282 -15.52 -10.67 15.88
CA LYS A 282 -16.83 -10.33 15.31
C LYS A 282 -17.07 -8.84 15.31
N ALA A 283 -17.49 -8.31 14.17
CA ALA A 283 -17.88 -6.91 14.02
C ALA A 283 -19.32 -6.69 14.54
N LYS A 284 -19.60 -5.47 14.99
CA LYS A 284 -20.94 -5.05 15.37
C LYS A 284 -21.34 -3.81 14.59
N LEU A 285 -22.29 -3.98 13.67
CA LEU A 285 -22.79 -2.89 12.83
C LEU A 285 -24.17 -2.42 13.32
N ARG A 286 -24.41 -1.13 13.17
CA ARG A 286 -25.73 -0.51 13.29
C ARG A 286 -26.09 0.05 11.92
N THR A 287 -27.31 -0.24 11.44
CA THR A 287 -27.82 0.25 10.16
C THR A 287 -29.10 1.01 10.40
N THR A 288 -29.20 2.19 9.76
CA THR A 288 -30.43 2.97 9.64
C THR A 288 -30.65 3.22 8.15
N SER A 289 -31.91 3.18 7.69
CA SER A 289 -32.21 3.43 6.29
C SER A 289 -33.57 4.09 6.11
N SER A 290 -33.72 4.72 4.94
CA SER A 290 -34.97 5.30 4.47
C SER A 290 -35.11 5.04 2.97
N LEU A 291 -36.34 4.97 2.49
CA LEU A 291 -36.69 4.84 1.08
C LEU A 291 -37.20 6.19 0.56
N VAL A 292 -36.70 6.60 -0.60
CA VAL A 292 -37.10 7.85 -1.28
C VAL A 292 -37.49 7.50 -2.71
N ASP A 293 -38.66 8.01 -3.14
CA ASP A 293 -39.07 7.95 -4.54
C ASP A 293 -38.49 9.11 -5.33
N SER A 294 -37.95 8.85 -6.51
CA SER A 294 -37.35 9.83 -7.40
C SER A 294 -37.53 9.45 -8.85
N ASN A 295 -38.46 10.18 -9.55
CA ASN A 295 -38.64 10.09 -11.01
C ASN A 295 -38.71 8.66 -11.59
N GLY A 296 -39.57 7.80 -11.04
CA GLY A 296 -39.72 6.39 -11.49
C GLY A 296 -38.64 5.44 -10.96
N LYS A 297 -37.74 5.94 -10.14
CA LYS A 297 -36.73 5.19 -9.39
C LYS A 297 -37.06 5.23 -7.90
N LYS A 298 -36.60 4.23 -7.20
CA LYS A 298 -36.53 4.21 -5.74
C LYS A 298 -35.07 4.21 -5.29
N VAL A 299 -34.79 4.98 -4.26
CA VAL A 299 -33.44 5.07 -3.67
C VAL A 299 -33.53 4.72 -2.19
N ILE A 300 -32.86 3.65 -1.78
CA ILE A 300 -32.62 3.38 -0.38
C ILE A 300 -31.37 4.15 0.04
N LYS A 301 -31.54 5.05 1.02
CA LYS A 301 -30.44 5.76 1.68
C LYS A 301 -30.18 5.08 3.01
N ALA A 302 -28.98 4.51 3.18
CA ALA A 302 -28.61 3.78 4.38
C ALA A 302 -27.35 4.37 4.99
N LYS A 303 -27.32 4.49 6.32
CA LYS A 303 -26.10 4.75 7.09
C LYS A 303 -25.72 3.48 7.85
N ILE A 304 -24.50 3.01 7.61
CA ILE A 304 -23.93 1.84 8.24
C ILE A 304 -22.78 2.28 9.13
N GLU A 305 -22.84 1.96 10.41
CA GLU A 305 -21.89 2.42 11.43
C GLU A 305 -21.28 1.23 12.17
N ASN A 306 -19.97 1.22 12.32
CA ASN A 306 -19.28 0.25 13.15
C ASN A 306 -19.33 0.70 14.63
N VAL A 307 -20.30 0.16 15.38
CA VAL A 307 -20.48 0.42 16.82
C VAL A 307 -19.71 -0.55 17.72
N GLY A 308 -19.00 -1.51 17.10
CA GLY A 308 -18.14 -2.47 17.79
C GLY A 308 -16.77 -1.94 18.14
N SER A 309 -15.97 -2.77 18.79
CA SER A 309 -14.56 -2.50 19.09
C SER A 309 -13.60 -3.01 18.02
N SER A 310 -14.08 -3.89 17.12
CA SER A 310 -13.30 -4.56 16.07
C SER A 310 -13.52 -3.91 14.71
N VAL A 311 -12.59 -4.12 13.79
CA VAL A 311 -12.75 -3.71 12.40
C VAL A 311 -13.92 -4.48 11.78
N ALA A 312 -14.81 -3.81 11.07
CA ALA A 312 -15.81 -4.44 10.22
C ALA A 312 -15.22 -4.55 8.81
N PHE A 313 -14.66 -5.72 8.49
CA PHE A 313 -13.89 -5.94 7.28
C PHE A 313 -14.78 -6.37 6.12
N ALA A 314 -14.57 -5.78 4.94
CA ALA A 314 -15.24 -6.11 3.68
C ALA A 314 -16.76 -6.25 3.83
N VAL A 315 -17.41 -5.18 4.29
CA VAL A 315 -18.85 -5.15 4.51
C VAL A 315 -19.60 -5.23 3.19
N HIS A 316 -20.37 -6.30 3.01
CA HIS A 316 -21.24 -6.50 1.86
C HIS A 316 -22.66 -6.08 2.18
N VAL A 317 -23.26 -5.24 1.33
CA VAL A 317 -24.59 -4.69 1.48
C VAL A 317 -25.48 -5.14 0.34
N GLN A 318 -26.68 -5.61 0.66
CA GLN A 318 -27.69 -6.01 -0.32
C GLN A 318 -29.07 -5.52 0.12
N ALA A 319 -29.86 -5.03 -0.83
CA ALA A 319 -31.27 -4.74 -0.62
C ALA A 319 -32.13 -5.98 -0.94
N ILE A 320 -33.02 -6.30 -0.02
CA ILE A 320 -33.86 -7.53 -0.07
C ILE A 320 -35.32 -7.11 -0.02
N ARG A 321 -36.14 -7.66 -0.94
CA ARG A 321 -37.61 -7.51 -0.87
C ARG A 321 -38.13 -8.28 0.34
N SER A 322 -38.98 -7.63 1.15
CA SER A 322 -39.55 -8.29 2.33
C SER A 322 -40.62 -9.33 1.97
N SER A 323 -41.23 -9.22 0.79
CA SER A 323 -42.33 -10.11 0.36
C SER A 323 -41.89 -11.54 0.03
N ASP A 324 -40.70 -11.72 -0.53
CA ASP A 324 -40.20 -13.02 -1.03
C ASP A 324 -38.75 -13.34 -0.62
N GLY A 325 -38.06 -12.39 0.01
CA GLY A 325 -36.64 -12.56 0.42
C GLY A 325 -35.65 -12.47 -0.73
N GLU A 326 -36.07 -12.08 -1.94
CA GLU A 326 -35.22 -11.96 -3.10
C GLU A 326 -34.46 -10.62 -3.11
N ARG A 327 -33.26 -10.63 -3.70
CA ARG A 327 -32.46 -9.40 -3.90
C ARG A 327 -33.16 -8.45 -4.85
N ILE A 328 -33.09 -7.15 -4.55
CA ILE A 328 -33.59 -6.10 -5.45
C ILE A 328 -32.50 -5.80 -6.47
N LEU A 329 -32.58 -6.42 -7.64
CA LEU A 329 -31.61 -6.33 -8.72
C LEU A 329 -32.31 -6.20 -10.09
N PRO A 330 -31.74 -5.47 -11.06
CA PRO A 330 -30.48 -4.72 -10.97
C PRO A 330 -30.60 -3.46 -10.11
N ALA A 331 -29.52 -3.11 -9.41
CA ALA A 331 -29.43 -1.89 -8.60
C ALA A 331 -28.09 -1.18 -8.80
N LEU A 332 -28.11 0.15 -8.77
CA LEU A 332 -26.91 0.98 -8.78
C LEU A 332 -26.57 1.37 -7.34
N MET A 333 -25.33 1.18 -6.95
CA MET A 333 -24.84 1.54 -5.63
C MET A 333 -23.64 2.51 -5.73
N ASN A 334 -23.52 3.40 -4.75
CA ASN A 334 -22.37 4.30 -4.66
C ASN A 334 -21.12 3.58 -4.14
N ASP A 335 -21.23 2.59 -3.21
CA ASP A 335 -20.13 1.81 -2.69
C ASP A 335 -20.61 0.44 -2.16
N ASN A 336 -19.68 -0.56 -2.06
CA ASN A 336 -19.92 -1.84 -1.43
C ASN A 336 -18.58 -2.52 -1.10
N TYR A 337 -18.58 -3.59 -0.29
CA TYR A 337 -17.38 -4.30 0.16
C TYR A 337 -16.35 -3.39 0.86
N PHE A 338 -16.82 -2.33 1.49
CA PHE A 338 -16.00 -1.38 2.23
C PHE A 338 -15.62 -1.90 3.63
N THR A 339 -14.61 -1.28 4.23
CA THR A 339 -14.17 -1.60 5.58
C THR A 339 -14.38 -0.40 6.50
N LEU A 340 -14.87 -0.65 7.71
CA LEU A 340 -15.08 0.37 8.73
C LEU A 340 -14.23 0.07 9.97
N LEU A 341 -13.38 1.01 10.34
CA LEU A 341 -12.72 1.00 11.64
C LEU A 341 -13.73 1.34 12.75
N LYS A 342 -13.33 1.17 13.99
CA LYS A 342 -14.17 1.49 15.16
C LYS A 342 -14.68 2.94 15.10
N GLY A 343 -16.00 3.11 15.19
CA GLY A 343 -16.66 4.42 15.21
C GLY A 343 -16.84 5.06 13.83
N GLU A 344 -16.33 4.44 12.76
CA GLU A 344 -16.56 4.92 11.39
C GLU A 344 -17.94 4.55 10.88
N SER A 345 -18.44 5.34 9.94
CA SER A 345 -19.69 5.09 9.23
C SER A 345 -19.54 5.35 7.74
N LYS A 346 -20.40 4.69 6.95
CA LYS A 346 -20.51 4.87 5.51
C LYS A 346 -21.95 5.10 5.12
N ASP A 347 -22.19 6.09 4.27
CA ASP A 347 -23.49 6.34 3.67
C ASP A 347 -23.57 5.59 2.34
N ILE A 348 -24.59 4.76 2.19
CA ILE A 348 -24.83 3.92 1.01
C ILE A 348 -26.15 4.33 0.38
N GLU A 349 -26.10 4.57 -0.92
CA GLU A 349 -27.28 4.79 -1.76
C GLU A 349 -27.46 3.60 -2.70
N ILE A 350 -28.67 3.04 -2.76
CA ILE A 350 -29.06 1.93 -3.61
C ILE A 350 -30.23 2.37 -4.48
N GLU A 351 -29.98 2.64 -5.75
CA GLU A 351 -30.99 3.07 -6.73
C GLU A 351 -31.43 1.90 -7.60
N PHE A 352 -32.75 1.75 -7.79
CA PHE A 352 -33.34 0.74 -8.64
C PHE A 352 -34.69 1.20 -9.21
N ASP A 353 -35.21 0.49 -10.22
CA ASP A 353 -36.51 0.76 -10.82
C ASP A 353 -37.65 0.53 -9.82
N SER A 354 -38.63 1.43 -9.77
CA SER A 354 -39.73 1.37 -8.79
C SER A 354 -40.53 0.07 -8.86
N ASP A 355 -40.62 -0.52 -10.07
CA ASP A 355 -41.35 -1.79 -10.31
C ASP A 355 -40.72 -2.99 -9.60
N LEU A 356 -39.43 -2.90 -9.23
CA LEU A 356 -38.76 -3.96 -8.48
C LEU A 356 -39.17 -4.02 -7.01
N LEU A 357 -39.81 -2.95 -6.50
CA LEU A 357 -40.29 -2.87 -5.12
C LEU A 357 -41.63 -2.11 -5.05
N PRO A 358 -42.74 -2.66 -5.61
CA PRO A 358 -44.02 -1.94 -5.73
C PRO A 358 -44.64 -1.60 -4.38
N ASP A 359 -44.49 -2.45 -3.37
CA ASP A 359 -45.03 -2.27 -2.02
C ASP A 359 -44.16 -1.41 -1.09
N GLY A 360 -42.93 -1.06 -1.51
CA GLY A 360 -42.00 -0.27 -0.72
C GLY A 360 -41.39 -1.00 0.47
N ASN A 361 -41.67 -2.29 0.66
CA ASN A 361 -41.23 -3.08 1.82
C ASN A 361 -39.89 -3.79 1.56
N TYR A 362 -38.85 -3.35 2.23
CA TYR A 362 -37.49 -3.89 2.08
C TYR A 362 -36.82 -4.17 3.42
N SER A 363 -35.77 -4.94 3.37
CA SER A 363 -34.76 -5.07 4.41
C SER A 363 -33.36 -4.92 3.82
N LEU A 364 -32.37 -4.59 4.64
CA LEU A 364 -30.97 -4.56 4.24
C LEU A 364 -30.23 -5.74 4.87
N SER A 365 -29.58 -6.52 4.03
CA SER A 365 -28.56 -7.48 4.45
C SER A 365 -27.22 -6.76 4.49
N VAL A 366 -26.63 -6.58 5.68
CA VAL A 366 -25.35 -5.89 5.89
C VAL A 366 -24.42 -6.85 6.61
N ILE A 367 -23.50 -7.45 5.88
CA ILE A 367 -22.70 -8.59 6.35
C ILE A 367 -21.21 -8.26 6.22
N PRO A 368 -20.48 -8.07 7.33
CA PRO A 368 -19.02 -8.01 7.31
C PRO A 368 -18.43 -9.42 7.11
N TYR A 369 -17.21 -9.52 6.62
CA TYR A 369 -16.48 -10.78 6.51
C TYR A 369 -16.37 -11.48 7.89
N ASN A 370 -16.13 -10.75 8.93
CA ASN A 370 -16.00 -11.20 10.33
C ASN A 370 -17.33 -11.10 11.11
N LYS A 371 -18.36 -11.75 10.61
CA LYS A 371 -19.72 -11.84 11.20
C LYS A 371 -19.81 -12.73 12.44
#